data_5a5309bd49ae712e2bdcfa7dd76b9a1c
#
_entry.id   5a5309bd49ae712e2bdcfa7dd76b9a1c
#
_cell.length_a   1.000
_cell.length_b   1.000
_cell.length_c   1.000
_cell.angle_alpha   90.00
_cell.angle_beta   90.00
_cell.angle_gamma   90.00
#
_symmetry.space_group_name_H-M   'P 1'
#
loop_
_entity.id
_entity.type
_entity.pdbx_description
1 polymer ?
#
loop_
_entity_poly.entity_id
_entity_poly.type
_entity_poly.pdbx_seq_one_letter_code
_entity_poly.pdbx_strand_id
1 'polypeptide(L)'
;MSNFDRFFSCCEEDRLNLLHNEFINLQEVQSLQEKANEIFRLLMKALSIDMKDNLSRYNDISNQLQIKKSCHFYRNGLNDGVLLGMLLPNIKNNSGIKIL
;
A
#
# COMPACT_ATOMS: atom_id res chain seq x y z
N MET A 1 -6.37 23.21 4.46
CA MET A 1 -6.61 21.87 5.02
C MET A 1 -7.03 21.98 6.48
N SER A 2 -8.11 21.35 6.88
CA SER A 2 -8.60 21.38 8.25
C SER A 2 -7.70 20.57 9.18
N ASN A 3 -7.77 20.82 10.50
CA ASN A 3 -7.04 20.03 11.49
C ASN A 3 -7.45 18.55 11.47
N PHE A 4 -8.73 18.30 11.18
CA PHE A 4 -9.24 16.93 11.06
C PHE A 4 -8.60 16.20 9.88
N ASP A 5 -8.47 16.85 8.73
CA ASP A 5 -7.85 16.26 7.55
C ASP A 5 -6.38 15.92 7.79
N ARG A 6 -5.67 16.79 8.50
CA ARG A 6 -4.26 16.52 8.88
C ARG A 6 -4.16 15.32 9.81
N PHE A 7 -5.01 15.26 10.81
CA PHE A 7 -5.03 14.15 11.76
C PHE A 7 -5.33 12.84 11.03
N PHE A 8 -6.35 12.83 10.17
CA PHE A 8 -6.74 11.66 9.40
C PHE A 8 -5.61 11.19 8.46
N SER A 9 -4.96 12.14 7.77
CA SER A 9 -3.83 11.81 6.89
C SER A 9 -2.65 11.21 7.65
N CYS A 10 -2.34 11.71 8.84
CA CYS A 10 -1.29 11.15 9.69
C CYS A 10 -1.62 9.71 10.11
N CYS A 11 -2.85 9.47 10.56
CA CYS A 11 -3.30 8.13 10.94
C CYS A 11 -3.25 7.15 9.77
N GLU A 12 -3.66 7.59 8.58
CA GLU A 12 -3.60 6.81 7.36
C GLU A 12 -2.17 6.43 7.00
N GLU A 13 -1.26 7.40 7.07
CA GLU A 13 0.16 7.20 6.77
C GLU A 13 0.81 6.21 7.73
N ASP A 14 0.56 6.36 9.03
CA ASP A 14 1.08 5.44 10.05
C ASP A 14 0.56 4.01 9.83
N ARG A 15 -0.73 3.87 9.52
CA ARG A 15 -1.33 2.56 9.26
C ARG A 15 -0.76 1.91 8.00
N LEU A 16 -0.58 2.68 6.92
CA LEU A 16 0.02 2.20 5.68
C LEU A 16 1.46 1.75 5.89
N ASN A 17 2.24 2.50 6.67
CA ASN A 17 3.62 2.12 6.99
C ASN A 17 3.66 0.81 7.76
N LEU A 18 2.77 0.62 8.72
CA LEU A 18 2.68 -0.63 9.49
C LEU A 18 2.32 -1.81 8.58
N LEU A 19 1.31 -1.66 7.73
CA LEU A 19 0.89 -2.69 6.78
C LEU A 19 1.98 -3.01 5.77
N HIS A 20 2.70 -1.99 5.30
CA HIS A 20 3.84 -2.18 4.40
C HIS A 20 4.93 -3.00 5.08
N ASN A 21 5.27 -2.68 6.33
CA ASN A 21 6.29 -3.42 7.08
C ASN A 21 5.87 -4.87 7.32
N GLU A 22 4.61 -5.13 7.59
CA GLU A 22 4.08 -6.49 7.71
C GLU A 22 4.22 -7.25 6.39
N PHE A 23 3.87 -6.59 5.27
CA PHE A 23 3.95 -7.18 3.93
C PHE A 23 5.37 -7.58 3.55
N ILE A 24 6.35 -6.68 3.72
CA ILE A 24 7.73 -6.97 3.35
C ILE A 24 8.39 -8.01 4.25
N ASN A 25 7.84 -8.29 5.42
CA ASN A 25 8.32 -9.33 6.32
C ASN A 25 7.76 -10.72 6.00
N LEU A 26 6.81 -10.83 5.08
CA LEU A 26 6.35 -12.14 4.61
C LEU A 26 7.48 -12.84 3.86
N GLN A 27 7.69 -14.11 4.17
CA GLN A 27 8.79 -14.89 3.59
C GLN A 27 8.74 -14.95 2.06
N GLU A 28 7.56 -15.13 1.49
CA GLU A 28 7.37 -15.14 0.03
C GLU A 28 7.74 -13.80 -0.60
N VAL A 29 7.36 -12.70 0.04
CA VAL A 29 7.65 -11.35 -0.43
C VAL A 29 9.14 -11.08 -0.37
N GLN A 30 9.81 -11.46 0.72
CA GLN A 30 11.26 -11.33 0.86
C GLN A 30 12.00 -12.10 -0.24
N SER A 31 11.59 -13.32 -0.52
CA SER A 31 12.18 -14.14 -1.57
C SER A 31 12.03 -13.49 -2.95
N LEU A 32 10.86 -12.97 -3.28
CA LEU A 32 10.62 -12.27 -4.53
C LEU A 32 11.41 -10.96 -4.61
N GLN A 33 11.51 -10.24 -3.51
CA GLN A 33 12.28 -9.00 -3.46
C GLN A 33 13.76 -9.25 -3.66
N GLU A 34 14.31 -10.31 -3.08
CA GLU A 34 15.70 -10.70 -3.28
C GLU A 34 15.99 -11.05 -4.74
N LYS A 35 15.08 -11.79 -5.39
CA LYS A 35 15.20 -12.12 -6.81
C LYS A 35 15.15 -10.86 -7.68
N ALA A 36 14.24 -9.96 -7.40
CA ALA A 36 14.12 -8.69 -8.13
C ALA A 36 15.37 -7.84 -7.96
N ASN A 37 15.90 -7.75 -6.75
CA ASN A 37 17.12 -6.99 -6.45
C ASN A 37 18.32 -7.58 -7.18
N GLU A 38 18.43 -8.90 -7.25
CA GLU A 38 19.52 -9.57 -7.96
C GLU A 38 19.46 -9.27 -9.46
N ILE A 39 18.29 -9.35 -10.07
CA ILE A 39 18.09 -9.02 -11.49
C ILE A 39 18.43 -7.55 -11.73
N PHE A 40 17.99 -6.66 -10.88
CA PHE A 40 18.27 -5.23 -10.97
C PHE A 40 19.79 -4.98 -10.90
N ARG A 41 20.47 -5.63 -9.98
CA ARG A 41 21.94 -5.54 -9.82
C ARG A 41 22.66 -5.98 -11.08
N LEU A 42 22.24 -7.08 -11.69
CA LEU A 42 22.84 -7.60 -12.92
C LEU A 42 22.62 -6.64 -14.09
N LEU A 43 21.41 -6.07 -14.21
CA LEU A 43 21.09 -5.08 -15.23
C LEU A 43 21.95 -3.83 -15.06
N MET A 44 22.12 -3.35 -13.85
CA MET A 44 22.90 -2.15 -13.56
C MET A 44 24.38 -2.32 -13.95
N LYS A 45 24.92 -3.54 -13.84
CA LYS A 45 26.30 -3.84 -14.26
C LYS A 45 26.47 -3.84 -15.77
N ALA A 46 25.43 -4.25 -16.51
CA ALA A 46 25.50 -4.43 -17.96
C ALA A 46 25.18 -3.18 -18.76
N LEU A 47 24.55 -2.17 -18.14
CA LEU A 47 24.05 -0.99 -18.83
C LEU A 47 25.08 0.14 -18.87
N SER A 48 24.98 0.99 -19.91
CA SER A 48 25.72 2.27 -19.97
C SER A 48 25.23 3.22 -18.88
N ILE A 49 26.00 4.29 -18.64
CA ILE A 49 25.65 5.31 -17.62
C ILE A 49 24.27 5.91 -17.90
N ASP A 50 23.99 6.27 -19.16
CA ASP A 50 22.71 6.87 -19.55
C ASP A 50 21.53 5.91 -19.30
N MET A 51 21.74 4.62 -19.61
CA MET A 51 20.73 3.59 -19.40
C MET A 51 20.53 3.30 -17.91
N LYS A 52 21.60 3.36 -17.11
CA LYS A 52 21.49 3.24 -15.65
C LYS A 52 20.64 4.34 -15.07
N ASP A 53 20.83 5.59 -15.52
CA ASP A 53 20.03 6.73 -15.06
C ASP A 53 18.57 6.54 -15.41
N ASN A 54 18.28 6.10 -16.62
CA ASN A 54 16.90 5.83 -17.06
C ASN A 54 16.27 4.71 -16.24
N LEU A 55 17.00 3.65 -15.95
CA LEU A 55 16.50 2.53 -15.13
C LEU A 55 16.23 2.98 -13.69
N SER A 56 17.12 3.80 -13.11
CA SER A 56 16.92 4.36 -11.78
C SER A 56 15.69 5.26 -11.72
N ARG A 57 15.48 6.10 -12.73
CA ARG A 57 14.30 6.96 -12.83
C ARG A 57 13.03 6.13 -12.97
N TYR A 58 13.05 5.07 -13.78
CA TYR A 58 11.93 4.14 -13.89
C TYR A 58 11.59 3.52 -12.54
N ASN A 59 12.60 3.06 -11.82
CA ASN A 59 12.40 2.45 -10.52
C ASN A 59 11.79 3.44 -9.52
N ASP A 60 12.25 4.68 -9.49
CA ASP A 60 11.72 5.73 -8.61
C ASP A 60 10.26 6.03 -8.93
N ILE A 61 9.94 6.19 -10.21
CA ILE A 61 8.57 6.46 -10.67
C ILE A 61 7.66 5.27 -10.36
N SER A 62 8.14 4.05 -10.59
CA SER A 62 7.40 2.83 -10.27
C SER A 62 7.09 2.73 -8.78
N ASN A 63 8.04 3.07 -7.92
CA ASN A 63 7.84 3.10 -6.47
C ASN A 63 6.81 4.15 -6.06
N GLN A 64 6.85 5.34 -6.65
CA GLN A 64 5.85 6.38 -6.41
C GLN A 64 4.46 5.92 -6.82
N LEU A 65 4.36 5.24 -7.96
CA LEU A 65 3.09 4.70 -8.45
C LEU A 65 2.54 3.65 -7.49
N GLN A 66 3.39 2.78 -6.96
CA GLN A 66 2.98 1.75 -5.99
C GLN A 66 2.48 2.39 -4.69
N ILE A 67 3.13 3.44 -4.21
CA ILE A 67 2.70 4.17 -3.01
C ILE A 67 1.31 4.78 -3.24
N LYS A 68 1.11 5.45 -4.37
CA LYS A 68 -0.19 6.06 -4.70
C LYS A 68 -1.28 5.01 -4.84
N LYS A 69 -0.98 3.87 -5.44
CA LYS A 69 -1.90 2.74 -5.58
C LYS A 69 -2.31 2.19 -4.21
N SER A 70 -1.35 2.01 -3.32
CA SER A 70 -1.61 1.53 -1.95
C SER A 70 -2.49 2.50 -1.18
N CYS A 71 -2.23 3.80 -1.26
CA CYS A 71 -3.05 4.84 -0.65
C CYS A 71 -4.48 4.84 -1.18
N HIS A 72 -4.62 4.71 -2.51
CA HIS A 72 -5.93 4.66 -3.15
C HIS A 72 -6.76 3.47 -2.66
N PHE A 73 -6.17 2.29 -2.64
CA PHE A 73 -6.86 1.09 -2.18
C PHE A 73 -7.20 1.14 -0.68
N TYR A 74 -6.28 1.66 0.12
CA TYR A 74 -6.53 1.81 1.56
C TYR A 74 -7.71 2.75 1.83
N ARG A 75 -7.76 3.90 1.16
CA ARG A 75 -8.86 4.87 1.31
C ARG A 75 -10.20 4.29 0.90
N ASN A 76 -10.24 3.58 -0.22
CA ASN A 76 -11.47 2.93 -0.68
C ASN A 76 -11.91 1.83 0.28
N GLY A 77 -10.97 1.02 0.77
CA GLY A 77 -11.27 0.00 1.77
C GLY A 77 -11.78 0.59 3.08
N LEU A 78 -11.21 1.72 3.51
CA LEU A 78 -11.66 2.43 4.70
C LEU A 78 -13.08 2.97 4.53
N ASN A 79 -13.38 3.59 3.38
CA ASN A 79 -14.72 4.08 3.07
C ASN A 79 -15.72 2.93 3.04
N ASP A 80 -15.39 1.82 2.42
CA ASP A 80 -16.23 0.62 2.39
C ASP A 80 -16.47 0.08 3.80
N GLY A 81 -15.44 0.09 4.64
CA GLY A 81 -15.53 -0.33 6.04
C GLY A 81 -16.46 0.58 6.86
N VAL A 82 -16.39 1.90 6.64
CA VAL A 82 -17.29 2.85 7.31
C VAL A 82 -18.73 2.63 6.88
N LEU A 83 -18.97 2.49 5.57
CA LEU A 83 -20.32 2.21 5.04
C LEU A 83 -20.86 0.89 5.60
N LEU A 84 -20.04 -0.16 5.63
CA LEU A 84 -20.43 -1.45 6.20
C LEU A 84 -20.78 -1.30 7.69
N GLY A 85 -19.97 -0.57 8.44
CA GLY A 85 -20.22 -0.30 9.87
C GLY A 85 -21.52 0.44 10.11
N MET A 86 -21.90 1.35 9.20
CA MET A 86 -23.18 2.05 9.27
C MET A 86 -24.38 1.15 8.95
N LEU A 87 -24.18 0.15 8.10
CA LEU A 87 -25.23 -0.80 7.69
C LEU A 87 -25.43 -1.93 8.69
N LEU A 88 -24.39 -2.36 9.40
CA LEU A 88 -24.44 -3.47 10.33
C LEU A 88 -25.53 -3.35 11.41
N PRO A 89 -25.74 -2.21 12.08
CA PRO A 89 -26.82 -2.06 13.05
C PRO A 89 -28.20 -2.30 12.44
N ASN A 90 -28.44 -1.80 11.23
CA ASN A 90 -29.71 -1.99 10.53
C ASN A 90 -29.92 -3.46 10.14
N ILE A 91 -28.90 -4.13 9.66
CA ILE A 91 -28.94 -5.55 9.32
C ILE A 91 -29.25 -6.36 10.57
N LYS A 92 -28.56 -6.10 11.68
CA LYS A 92 -28.73 -6.79 12.95
C LYS A 92 -30.15 -6.63 13.49
N ASN A 93 -30.70 -5.39 13.42
CA ASN A 93 -32.03 -5.09 13.93
C ASN A 93 -33.14 -5.70 13.07
N ASN A 94 -32.94 -5.77 11.76
CA ASN A 94 -33.96 -6.22 10.81
C ASN A 94 -33.95 -7.73 10.56
N SER A 95 -32.80 -8.37 10.66
CA SER A 95 -32.65 -9.79 10.30
C SER A 95 -32.42 -10.74 11.47
N GLY A 96 -32.18 -10.20 12.67
CA GLY A 96 -31.88 -11.01 13.85
C GLY A 96 -30.54 -11.73 13.78
N ILE A 97 -29.70 -11.40 12.83
CA ILE A 97 -28.38 -12.01 12.67
C ILE A 97 -27.44 -11.44 13.73
N LYS A 98 -26.85 -12.31 14.52
CA LYS A 98 -25.77 -11.90 15.44
C LYS A 98 -24.46 -11.84 14.67
N ILE A 99 -24.07 -10.62 14.35
CA ILE A 99 -22.72 -10.33 13.86
C ILE A 99 -21.93 -9.87 15.07
N LEU A 100 -20.84 -10.50 15.31
CA LEU A 100 -19.97 -10.22 16.44
C LEU A 100 -19.75 -8.78 16.73
#